data_d9631d48471502a38d297d91b24a1773
#
_entry.id   d9631d48471502a38d297d91b24a1773
#
_cell.length_a   1.000
_cell.length_b   1.000
_cell.length_c   1.000
_cell.angle_alpha   90.00
_cell.angle_beta   90.00
_cell.angle_gamma   90.00
#
_symmetry.space_group_name_H-M   'P 1'
#
loop_
_entity.id
_entity.type
_entity.pdbx_description
1 polymer ?
#
loop_
_entity_poly.entity_id
_entity_poly.type
_entity_poly.pdbx_seq_one_letter_code
_entity_poly.pdbx_strand_id
1 'polypeptide(L)'
;GRVMMEETAEQAMIREVREELGVSLKISRPLWLNQSFFTKDTDGLRYHEICIYFLMDTADVGLLERQNTFTRTEGTDTHIFKWLEIAQLKDETFYPLFLKKEIFNLPDGFTIRTEVQ
;
A
#
# COMPACT_ATOMS: atom_id res chain seq x y z
N GLY A 1 -0.07 1.32 7.10
CA GLY A 1 0.18 1.58 8.50
C GLY A 1 0.67 2.99 8.77
N ARG A 2 0.94 3.26 10.01
CA ARG A 2 1.39 4.58 10.45
C ARG A 2 2.87 4.57 10.78
N VAL A 3 3.55 5.69 10.47
CA VAL A 3 4.92 5.91 10.93
C VAL A 3 4.89 6.20 12.44
N MET A 4 5.70 5.48 13.19
CA MET A 4 5.78 5.64 14.64
C MET A 4 6.83 6.71 15.01
N MET A 5 6.79 7.13 16.28
CA MET A 5 7.79 8.08 16.80
C MET A 5 9.20 7.51 16.59
N GLU A 6 10.11 8.36 16.12
CA GLU A 6 11.51 8.03 15.84
C GLU A 6 11.73 6.98 14.74
N GLU A 7 10.71 6.70 13.96
CA GLU A 7 10.78 5.75 12.84
C GLU A 7 10.73 6.52 11.52
N THR A 8 11.61 6.15 10.57
CA THR A 8 11.51 6.70 9.21
C THR A 8 10.35 6.06 8.46
N ALA A 9 9.90 6.68 7.37
CA ALA A 9 8.87 6.10 6.50
C ALA A 9 9.32 4.74 5.94
N GLU A 10 10.60 4.60 5.58
CA GLU A 10 11.16 3.34 5.08
C GLU A 10 11.12 2.24 6.14
N GLN A 11 11.52 2.58 7.37
CA GLN A 11 11.47 1.63 8.49
C GLN A 11 10.03 1.20 8.78
N ALA A 12 9.09 2.15 8.73
CA ALA A 12 7.68 1.87 8.93
C ALA A 12 7.16 0.89 7.87
N MET A 13 7.52 1.10 6.61
CA MET A 13 7.08 0.24 5.51
C MET A 13 7.58 -1.20 5.71
N ILE A 14 8.84 -1.36 6.02
CA ILE A 14 9.43 -2.69 6.25
C ILE A 14 8.78 -3.37 7.46
N ARG A 15 8.56 -2.64 8.54
CA ARG A 15 7.91 -3.17 9.75
C ARG A 15 6.47 -3.60 9.47
N GLU A 16 5.68 -2.75 8.81
CA GLU A 16 4.28 -3.05 8.50
C GLU A 16 4.14 -4.28 7.60
N VAL A 17 5.00 -4.41 6.59
CA VAL A 17 5.00 -5.59 5.72
C VAL A 17 5.33 -6.85 6.53
N ARG A 18 6.29 -6.77 7.44
CA ARG A 18 6.64 -7.90 8.29
C ARG A 18 5.49 -8.30 9.20
N GLU A 19 4.81 -7.34 9.80
CA GLU A 19 3.67 -7.58 10.68
C GLU A 19 2.47 -8.16 9.90
N GLU A 20 2.18 -7.63 8.73
CA GLU A 20 1.00 -8.00 7.95
C GLU A 20 1.20 -9.23 7.07
N LEU A 21 2.35 -9.35 6.41
CA LEU A 21 2.64 -10.44 5.47
C LEU A 21 3.59 -11.50 6.02
N GLY A 22 4.28 -11.21 7.11
CA GLY A 22 5.22 -12.14 7.72
C GLY A 22 6.52 -12.30 6.97
N VAL A 23 6.86 -11.38 6.07
CA VAL A 23 8.08 -11.41 5.28
C VAL A 23 8.82 -10.08 5.38
N SER A 24 10.15 -10.12 5.20
CA SER A 24 10.97 -8.92 5.12
C SER A 24 11.21 -8.58 3.67
N LEU A 25 10.58 -7.51 3.18
CA LEU A 25 10.79 -7.01 1.83
C LEU A 25 11.80 -5.87 1.84
N LYS A 26 12.48 -5.71 0.72
CA LYS A 26 13.38 -4.57 0.49
C LYS A 26 12.61 -3.49 -0.26
N ILE A 27 12.91 -2.23 0.03
CA ILE A 27 12.38 -1.11 -0.73
C ILE A 27 13.24 -0.94 -1.98
N SER A 28 12.60 -0.97 -3.14
CA SER A 28 13.27 -0.67 -4.41
C SER A 28 13.48 0.83 -4.55
N ARG A 29 12.38 1.61 -4.45
CA ARG A 29 12.45 3.08 -4.52
C ARG A 29 11.13 3.71 -4.07
N PRO A 30 11.14 4.98 -3.64
CA PRO A 30 9.89 5.71 -3.39
C PRO A 30 9.24 6.12 -4.72
N LEU A 31 7.92 6.14 -4.76
CA LEU A 31 7.15 6.49 -5.95
C LEU A 31 6.42 7.80 -5.79
N TRP A 32 5.54 7.91 -4.80
CA TRP A 32 4.70 9.09 -4.60
C TRP A 32 4.63 9.50 -3.14
N LEU A 33 4.54 10.81 -2.92
CA LEU A 33 3.93 11.37 -1.72
C LEU A 33 2.55 11.84 -2.14
N ASN A 34 1.49 11.21 -1.64
CA ASN A 34 0.12 11.54 -1.98
C ASN A 34 -0.54 12.31 -0.85
N GLN A 35 -1.08 13.49 -1.16
CA GLN A 35 -1.89 14.29 -0.27
C GLN A 35 -3.35 14.00 -0.62
N SER A 36 -4.06 13.29 0.24
CA SER A 36 -5.41 12.82 -0.03
C SER A 36 -6.41 13.52 0.86
N PHE A 37 -7.50 13.99 0.27
CA PHE A 37 -8.61 14.62 0.97
C PHE A 37 -9.87 13.80 0.68
N PHE A 38 -10.47 13.23 1.70
CA PHE A 38 -11.64 12.37 1.52
C PHE A 38 -12.57 12.41 2.73
N THR A 39 -13.82 12.00 2.50
CA THR A 39 -14.81 11.81 3.54
C THR A 39 -14.94 10.32 3.82
N LYS A 40 -14.81 9.94 5.09
CA LYS A 40 -14.92 8.54 5.49
C LYS A 40 -16.39 8.16 5.63
N ASP A 41 -16.82 7.09 4.98
CA ASP A 41 -18.22 6.64 5.03
C ASP A 41 -18.64 6.18 6.43
N THR A 42 -17.69 5.67 7.21
CA THR A 42 -17.98 5.11 8.53
C THR A 42 -18.35 6.15 9.59
N ASP A 43 -17.82 7.38 9.49
CA ASP A 43 -18.05 8.43 10.48
C ASP A 43 -18.51 9.75 9.87
N GLY A 44 -18.53 9.86 8.54
CA GLY A 44 -18.92 11.07 7.82
C GLY A 44 -17.96 12.25 7.97
N LEU A 45 -16.79 12.03 8.56
CA LEU A 45 -15.80 13.08 8.79
C LEU A 45 -14.89 13.29 7.59
N ARG A 46 -14.39 14.51 7.46
CA ARG A 46 -13.41 14.86 6.43
C ARG A 46 -12.01 14.57 6.93
N TYR A 47 -11.24 13.84 6.11
CA TYR A 47 -9.86 13.46 6.41
C TYR A 47 -8.88 14.09 5.43
N HIS A 48 -7.71 14.42 5.95
CA HIS A 48 -6.55 14.81 5.18
C HIS A 48 -5.41 13.85 5.56
N GLU A 49 -4.92 13.10 4.57
CA GLU A 49 -3.91 12.09 4.79
C GLU A 49 -2.70 12.33 3.90
N ILE A 50 -1.51 12.22 4.46
CA ILE A 50 -0.27 12.25 3.71
C ILE A 50 0.29 10.83 3.74
N CYS A 51 0.46 10.24 2.56
CA CYS A 51 0.91 8.86 2.42
C CYS A 51 2.08 8.76 1.45
N ILE A 52 3.12 8.02 1.86
CA ILE A 52 4.26 7.75 1.00
C ILE A 52 4.12 6.34 0.45
N TYR A 53 4.22 6.19 -0.86
CA TYR A 53 4.14 4.91 -1.56
C TYR A 53 5.50 4.48 -2.03
N PHE A 54 5.86 3.25 -1.73
CA PHE A 54 7.13 2.64 -2.11
C PHE A 54 6.90 1.48 -3.06
N LEU A 55 7.80 1.33 -4.03
CA LEU A 55 7.90 0.11 -4.81
C LEU A 55 8.78 -0.87 -4.03
N MET A 56 8.23 -2.05 -3.76
CA MET A 56 8.93 -3.07 -2.99
C MET A 56 9.51 -4.15 -3.90
N ASP A 57 10.65 -4.67 -3.51
CA ASP A 57 11.27 -5.81 -4.19
C ASP A 57 10.79 -7.10 -3.53
N THR A 58 10.14 -7.96 -4.30
CA THR A 58 9.55 -9.22 -3.83
C THR A 58 10.30 -10.46 -4.33
N ALA A 59 11.44 -10.29 -5.02
CA ALA A 59 12.07 -11.36 -5.78
C ALA A 59 12.51 -12.58 -4.95
N ASP A 60 12.99 -12.36 -3.71
CA ASP A 60 13.67 -13.40 -2.94
C ASP A 60 12.87 -13.95 -1.75
N VAL A 61 11.58 -13.65 -1.64
CA VAL A 61 10.82 -13.97 -0.41
C VAL A 61 9.71 -15.00 -0.60
N GLY A 62 9.59 -15.60 -1.80
CA GLY A 62 8.56 -16.62 -2.05
C GLY A 62 7.12 -16.11 -2.03
N LEU A 63 6.93 -14.80 -2.04
CA LEU A 63 5.60 -14.20 -1.94
C LEU A 63 4.74 -14.52 -3.15
N LEU A 64 5.34 -14.57 -4.34
CA LEU A 64 4.65 -14.92 -5.60
C LEU A 64 4.22 -16.40 -5.65
N GLU A 65 4.79 -17.25 -4.82
CA GLU A 65 4.46 -18.67 -4.75
C GLU A 65 3.25 -18.94 -3.87
N ARG A 66 2.74 -17.93 -3.14
CA ARG A 66 1.56 -18.05 -2.31
C ARG A 66 0.31 -18.18 -3.16
N GLN A 67 -0.73 -18.78 -2.56
CA GLN A 67 -2.03 -18.87 -3.21
C GLN A 67 -2.58 -17.49 -3.55
N ASN A 68 -3.48 -17.41 -4.54
CA ASN A 68 -4.09 -16.14 -4.96
C ASN A 68 -4.76 -15.39 -3.81
N THR A 69 -5.30 -16.13 -2.84
CA THR A 69 -5.88 -15.54 -1.64
C THR A 69 -5.29 -16.25 -0.43
N PHE A 70 -4.84 -15.48 0.55
CA PHE A 70 -4.33 -16.03 1.81
C PHE A 70 -4.67 -15.10 2.95
N THR A 71 -4.65 -15.63 4.17
CA THR A 71 -4.98 -14.87 5.38
C THR A 71 -3.81 -14.87 6.35
N ARG A 72 -3.73 -13.79 7.13
CA ARG A 72 -2.83 -13.70 8.28
C ARG A 72 -3.58 -13.05 9.43
N THR A 73 -3.30 -13.56 10.63
CA THR A 73 -3.86 -13.00 11.86
C THR A 73 -2.78 -12.21 12.59
N GLU A 74 -3.12 -10.99 12.98
CA GLU A 74 -2.28 -10.11 13.78
C GLU A 74 -3.10 -9.71 15.01
N GLY A 75 -2.71 -10.22 16.19
CA GLY A 75 -3.49 -10.03 17.39
C GLY A 75 -4.89 -10.65 17.24
N THR A 76 -5.94 -9.81 17.36
CA THR A 76 -7.34 -10.21 17.16
C THR A 76 -7.83 -9.94 15.74
N ASP A 77 -7.01 -9.29 14.93
CA ASP A 77 -7.38 -8.91 13.56
C ASP A 77 -6.94 -9.97 12.56
N THR A 78 -7.83 -10.30 11.63
CA THR A 78 -7.53 -11.19 10.50
C THR A 78 -7.52 -10.36 9.23
N HIS A 79 -6.39 -10.42 8.51
CA HIS A 79 -6.22 -9.75 7.24
C HIS A 79 -6.32 -10.76 6.11
N ILE A 80 -7.05 -10.40 5.08
CA ILE A 80 -7.20 -11.21 3.87
C ILE A 80 -6.41 -10.53 2.76
N PHE A 81 -5.48 -11.28 2.15
CA PHE A 81 -4.64 -10.81 1.06
C PHE A 81 -5.01 -11.54 -0.22
N LYS A 82 -5.03 -10.80 -1.31
CA LYS A 82 -5.40 -11.34 -2.62
C LYS A 82 -4.47 -10.76 -3.68
N TRP A 83 -3.96 -11.64 -4.54
CA TRP A 83 -3.28 -11.22 -5.76
C TRP A 83 -4.32 -10.72 -6.76
N LEU A 84 -4.05 -9.55 -7.35
CA LEU A 84 -4.91 -8.96 -8.38
C LEU A 84 -4.12 -8.81 -9.66
N GLU A 85 -4.76 -9.14 -10.78
CA GLU A 85 -4.19 -8.84 -12.09
C GLU A 85 -4.30 -7.34 -12.34
N ILE A 86 -3.18 -6.71 -12.68
CA ILE A 86 -3.14 -5.26 -12.92
C ILE A 86 -4.14 -4.86 -14.02
N ALA A 87 -4.23 -5.66 -15.09
CA ALA A 87 -5.13 -5.39 -16.20
C ALA A 87 -6.61 -5.34 -15.81
N GLN A 88 -6.98 -6.01 -14.71
CA GLN A 88 -8.36 -6.08 -14.23
C GLN A 88 -8.63 -5.19 -13.03
N LEU A 89 -7.64 -4.45 -12.57
CA LEU A 89 -7.75 -3.62 -11.37
C LEU A 89 -8.85 -2.55 -11.51
N LYS A 90 -9.12 -2.08 -12.71
CA LYS A 90 -10.18 -1.10 -13.00
C LYS A 90 -11.57 -1.60 -12.59
N ASP A 91 -11.79 -2.91 -12.58
CA ASP A 91 -13.07 -3.53 -12.27
C ASP A 91 -13.20 -3.93 -10.80
N GLU A 92 -12.14 -3.71 -10.02
CA GLU A 92 -12.10 -4.05 -8.59
C GLU A 92 -12.42 -2.84 -7.72
N THR A 93 -12.96 -3.11 -6.53
CA THR A 93 -13.03 -2.09 -5.47
C THR A 93 -11.65 -1.96 -4.86
N PHE A 94 -10.96 -0.90 -5.22
CA PHE A 94 -9.55 -0.71 -4.86
C PHE A 94 -9.25 0.75 -4.55
N TYR A 95 -8.54 0.99 -3.46
CA TYR A 95 -8.13 2.33 -3.05
C TYR A 95 -6.62 2.34 -2.76
N PRO A 96 -5.91 3.45 -3.03
CA PRO A 96 -6.44 4.70 -3.57
C PRO A 96 -6.77 4.57 -5.07
N LEU A 97 -7.77 5.32 -5.51
CA LEU A 97 -8.28 5.22 -6.89
C LEU A 97 -7.24 5.56 -7.96
N PHE A 98 -6.30 6.44 -7.67
CA PHE A 98 -5.30 6.85 -8.65
C PHE A 98 -4.42 5.70 -9.12
N LEU A 99 -4.22 4.68 -8.30
CA LEU A 99 -3.39 3.52 -8.66
C LEU A 99 -3.99 2.72 -9.80
N LYS A 100 -5.30 2.73 -9.97
CA LYS A 100 -5.95 2.01 -11.08
C LYS A 100 -5.42 2.43 -12.44
N LYS A 101 -4.97 3.67 -12.54
CA LYS A 101 -4.42 4.24 -13.78
C LYS A 101 -2.90 4.31 -13.74
N GLU A 102 -2.34 4.84 -12.68
CA GLU A 102 -0.92 5.16 -12.62
C GLU A 102 -0.02 3.96 -12.40
N ILE A 103 -0.59 2.82 -11.98
CA ILE A 103 0.19 1.58 -11.82
C ILE A 103 0.76 1.07 -13.15
N PHE A 104 0.15 1.45 -14.28
CA PHE A 104 0.63 1.05 -15.62
C PHE A 104 1.84 1.84 -16.07
N ASN A 105 2.12 2.97 -15.47
CA ASN A 105 3.24 3.82 -15.83
C ASN A 105 3.80 4.50 -14.60
N LEU A 106 4.63 3.77 -13.86
CA LEU A 106 5.22 4.26 -12.63
C LEU A 106 6.14 5.46 -12.91
N PRO A 107 6.19 6.45 -12.02
CA PRO A 107 7.05 7.62 -12.23
C PRO A 107 8.52 7.22 -12.19
N ASP A 108 9.35 7.92 -12.99
CA ASP A 108 10.80 7.71 -12.99
C ASP A 108 11.47 8.20 -11.71
N GLY A 109 10.88 9.20 -11.07
CA GLY A 109 11.38 9.76 -9.82
C GLY A 109 10.26 9.97 -8.81
N PHE A 110 10.64 10.29 -7.57
CA PHE A 110 9.69 10.56 -6.50
C PHE A 110 8.85 11.79 -6.84
N THR A 111 7.53 11.62 -6.82
CA THR A 111 6.58 12.65 -7.27
C THR A 111 5.56 12.96 -6.18
N ILE A 112 5.31 14.24 -5.96
CA ILE A 112 4.26 14.70 -5.05
C ILE A 112 2.97 14.83 -5.85
N ARG A 113 1.86 14.29 -5.31
CA ARG A 113 0.56 14.39 -5.96
C ARG A 113 -0.52 14.75 -4.94
N THR A 114 -1.67 15.18 -5.45
CA THR A 114 -2.85 15.50 -4.65
C THR A 114 -4.06 14.78 -5.23
N GLU A 115 -4.84 14.17 -4.34
CA GLU A 115 -6.07 13.49 -4.69
C GLU A 115 -7.20 14.02 -3.82
N VAL A 116 -8.28 14.49 -4.44
CA VAL A 116 -9.46 15.00 -3.77
C VAL A 116 -10.65 14.13 -4.11
N GLN A 117 -11.27 13.59 -3.09
CA GLN A 117 -12.46 12.76 -3.22
C GLN A 117 -13.65 13.32 -2.46
#